data_c0d5194e1ae5174099403d05b7baa4bf
#
_entry.id   c0d5194e1ae5174099403d05b7baa4bf
#
_cell.length_a   1.000
_cell.length_b   1.000
_cell.length_c   1.000
_cell.angle_alpha   90.00
_cell.angle_beta   90.00
_cell.angle_gamma   90.00
#
_symmetry.space_group_name_H-M   'P 1'
#
loop_
_entity.id
_entity.type
_entity.pdbx_description
1 polymer ?
#
loop_
_entity_poly.entity_id
_entity_poly.type
_entity_poly.pdbx_seq_one_letter_code
_entity_poly.pdbx_strand_id
1 'polypeptide(L)'
;MREIQPSRREFLVSGAAAAATTTVDAQDRQAVVATQPAQPPARRSSEPIRVLTATAFEPHELERFKSAAPNIELIVVKTPAEFRKRLPEAEVVFGTLTGADLPAATNVKWVQAGNAGVETLDREFMTSPIALTNMARTFAPAITETAMGMLLCLTRGISTHYVPQFARREMKPVGTAKSADHVELAGKTMGIVGMGGIGSTLARRAHCGFDMRVVGTDAKPMPRPDSVAELHDPSWFMTMVPQVDVLVAAAPHTPATERMFNEKVFRSMKKTAYFLALSRGMLFDDLALVRALKEGWIAGAGLDVFPVEPPPSTHPIFDCKNVVMTPHTSGYSPDRQTRLIDLDVENLRRYSIGAPLLNAVDKKAGY
;
A
#
# COMPACT_ATOMS: atom_id res chain seq x y z
N MET A 1 -22.72 -12.39 53.73
CA MET A 1 -23.27 -13.22 52.65
C MET A 1 -22.68 -12.67 51.35
N ARG A 2 -21.79 -13.41 50.71
CA ARG A 2 -21.20 -13.05 49.43
C ARG A 2 -21.99 -13.76 48.34
N GLU A 3 -22.61 -13.02 47.44
CA GLU A 3 -23.23 -13.56 46.23
C GLU A 3 -22.14 -13.91 45.20
N ILE A 4 -22.22 -15.15 44.74
CA ILE A 4 -21.34 -15.72 43.72
C ILE A 4 -22.01 -15.46 42.38
N GLN A 5 -21.32 -14.76 41.45
CA GLN A 5 -21.75 -14.62 40.06
C GLN A 5 -21.40 -15.89 39.25
N PRO A 6 -22.29 -16.37 38.36
CA PRO A 6 -22.05 -17.57 37.56
C PRO A 6 -21.13 -17.34 36.36
N SER A 7 -20.40 -18.38 36.00
CA SER A 7 -19.36 -18.42 34.96
C SER A 7 -19.94 -18.43 33.54
N ARG A 8 -19.12 -17.94 32.60
CA ARG A 8 -19.35 -17.77 31.13
C ARG A 8 -19.50 -19.08 30.35
N ARG A 9 -20.29 -20.06 30.75
CA ARG A 9 -20.39 -21.35 30.01
C ARG A 9 -21.80 -21.88 29.74
N GLU A 10 -22.83 -21.06 29.84
CA GLU A 10 -24.20 -21.51 29.53
C GLU A 10 -24.97 -20.48 28.71
N PHE A 11 -24.63 -20.34 27.40
CA PHE A 11 -25.51 -19.73 26.40
C PHE A 11 -25.29 -20.38 25.03
N LEU A 12 -25.70 -21.63 24.92
CA LEU A 12 -25.97 -22.27 23.64
C LEU A 12 -27.13 -23.25 23.90
N VAL A 13 -28.31 -22.92 23.43
CA VAL A 13 -29.34 -23.78 22.84
C VAL A 13 -30.68 -23.03 22.82
N SER A 14 -31.24 -23.00 21.64
CA SER A 14 -32.62 -22.80 21.21
C SER A 14 -32.98 -21.44 20.59
N GLY A 15 -33.32 -21.53 19.32
CA GLY A 15 -33.90 -20.48 18.50
C GLY A 15 -33.98 -20.86 17.05
N ALA A 16 -34.72 -21.92 16.70
CA ALA A 16 -35.09 -22.18 15.31
C ALA A 16 -36.09 -21.11 14.85
N ALA A 17 -35.74 -20.28 13.88
CA ALA A 17 -36.64 -19.40 13.18
C ALA A 17 -36.51 -19.65 11.66
N ALA A 18 -37.66 -19.82 11.04
CA ALA A 18 -37.88 -20.23 9.66
C ALA A 18 -37.22 -19.33 8.63
N ALA A 19 -36.50 -19.96 7.69
CA ALA A 19 -35.98 -19.33 6.50
C ALA A 19 -37.10 -19.17 5.46
N ALA A 20 -37.44 -17.93 5.12
CA ALA A 20 -38.18 -17.62 3.90
C ALA A 20 -37.19 -17.62 2.72
N THR A 21 -37.25 -18.61 1.90
CA THR A 21 -36.50 -18.70 0.63
C THR A 21 -37.13 -17.79 -0.42
N THR A 22 -36.48 -16.61 -0.63
CA THR A 22 -36.63 -15.87 -1.87
C THR A 22 -35.59 -16.40 -2.87
N THR A 23 -36.02 -17.11 -3.88
CA THR A 23 -35.23 -17.49 -5.04
C THR A 23 -34.86 -16.23 -5.82
N VAL A 24 -33.61 -15.77 -5.70
CA VAL A 24 -33.00 -14.78 -6.59
C VAL A 24 -32.30 -15.55 -7.71
N ASP A 25 -32.67 -15.23 -8.91
CA ASP A 25 -32.24 -15.82 -10.18
C ASP A 25 -30.70 -15.92 -10.28
N ALA A 26 -30.22 -17.13 -10.59
CA ALA A 26 -28.80 -17.51 -10.58
C ALA A 26 -28.12 -17.30 -11.96
N GLN A 27 -28.54 -16.32 -12.75
CA GLN A 27 -28.08 -16.19 -14.14
C GLN A 27 -27.31 -14.91 -14.49
N ASP A 28 -26.66 -14.19 -13.57
CA ASP A 28 -25.72 -13.11 -13.96
C ASP A 28 -24.57 -12.89 -12.96
N ARG A 29 -24.04 -13.97 -12.40
CA ARG A 29 -22.75 -13.93 -11.73
C ARG A 29 -21.70 -14.54 -12.64
N GLN A 30 -21.21 -13.80 -13.62
CA GLN A 30 -19.85 -14.03 -14.09
C GLN A 30 -18.92 -13.71 -12.90
N ALA A 31 -18.63 -14.76 -12.14
CA ALA A 31 -17.57 -14.74 -11.15
C ALA A 31 -16.30 -14.32 -11.90
N VAL A 32 -15.81 -13.12 -11.63
CA VAL A 32 -14.43 -12.77 -11.94
C VAL A 32 -13.59 -13.75 -11.13
N VAL A 33 -13.19 -14.83 -11.80
CA VAL A 33 -12.23 -15.79 -11.24
C VAL A 33 -10.97 -14.98 -11.02
N ALA A 34 -10.72 -14.63 -9.77
CA ALA A 34 -9.45 -14.01 -9.38
C ALA A 34 -8.36 -14.99 -9.84
N THR A 35 -7.66 -14.65 -10.90
CA THR A 35 -6.52 -15.42 -11.38
C THR A 35 -5.50 -15.41 -10.27
N GLN A 36 -5.15 -16.57 -9.72
CA GLN A 36 -4.08 -16.64 -8.74
C GLN A 36 -2.79 -16.18 -9.43
N PRO A 37 -1.99 -15.31 -8.80
CA PRO A 37 -0.71 -14.90 -9.35
C PRO A 37 0.16 -16.12 -9.69
N ALA A 38 0.90 -16.05 -10.80
CA ALA A 38 1.78 -17.12 -11.20
C ALA A 38 2.82 -17.41 -10.11
N GLN A 39 2.85 -18.65 -9.65
CA GLN A 39 3.89 -19.17 -8.75
C GLN A 39 4.95 -19.88 -9.57
N PRO A 40 6.22 -19.87 -9.15
CA PRO A 40 7.24 -20.68 -9.82
C PRO A 40 6.89 -22.17 -9.68
N PRO A 41 7.30 -23.01 -10.64
CA PRO A 41 7.08 -24.45 -10.55
C PRO A 41 7.73 -25.01 -9.28
N ALA A 42 7.07 -25.98 -8.65
CA ALA A 42 7.60 -26.64 -7.45
C ALA A 42 8.99 -27.23 -7.74
N ARG A 43 9.96 -26.88 -6.93
CA ARG A 43 11.34 -27.35 -7.05
C ARG A 43 11.43 -28.81 -6.60
N ARG A 44 12.03 -29.66 -7.42
CA ARG A 44 12.25 -31.11 -7.13
C ARG A 44 13.73 -31.49 -7.08
N SER A 45 14.62 -30.52 -7.25
CA SER A 45 16.07 -30.71 -7.35
C SER A 45 16.75 -30.41 -6.02
N SER A 46 17.77 -31.23 -5.66
CA SER A 46 18.70 -30.96 -4.57
C SER A 46 19.88 -30.07 -4.99
N GLU A 47 19.93 -29.69 -6.27
CA GLU A 47 20.98 -28.81 -6.78
C GLU A 47 20.95 -27.41 -6.14
N PRO A 48 22.07 -26.67 -6.18
CA PRO A 48 22.11 -25.29 -5.68
C PRO A 48 21.07 -24.38 -6.33
N ILE A 49 20.42 -23.56 -5.51
CA ILE A 49 19.56 -22.47 -5.98
C ILE A 49 20.45 -21.28 -6.30
N ARG A 50 20.67 -21.00 -7.60
CA ARG A 50 21.49 -19.89 -8.03
C ARG A 50 20.67 -18.60 -8.08
N VAL A 51 20.99 -17.69 -7.15
CA VAL A 51 20.35 -16.38 -7.03
C VAL A 51 21.27 -15.31 -7.58
N LEU A 52 20.90 -14.69 -8.70
CA LEU A 52 21.66 -13.62 -9.34
C LEU A 52 21.14 -12.26 -8.88
N THR A 53 22.05 -11.37 -8.48
CA THR A 53 21.71 -10.02 -8.08
C THR A 53 22.83 -9.03 -8.36
N ALA A 54 22.48 -7.75 -8.57
CA ALA A 54 23.41 -6.63 -8.57
C ALA A 54 23.43 -5.89 -7.22
N THR A 55 22.63 -6.30 -6.25
CA THR A 55 22.59 -5.71 -4.92
C THR A 55 23.74 -6.28 -4.07
N ALA A 56 24.55 -5.39 -3.48
CA ALA A 56 25.50 -5.78 -2.46
C ALA A 56 24.77 -5.98 -1.12
N PHE A 57 25.15 -7.04 -0.40
CA PHE A 57 24.62 -7.36 0.92
C PHE A 57 25.74 -7.31 1.96
N GLU A 58 25.38 -6.92 3.18
CA GLU A 58 26.29 -6.95 4.31
C GLU A 58 26.57 -8.43 4.74
N PRO A 59 27.70 -8.72 5.37
CA PRO A 59 28.05 -10.08 5.79
C PRO A 59 26.94 -10.78 6.62
N HIS A 60 26.30 -10.05 7.52
CA HIS A 60 25.22 -10.62 8.34
C HIS A 60 23.94 -10.93 7.54
N GLU A 61 23.67 -10.16 6.47
CA GLU A 61 22.56 -10.43 5.55
C GLU A 61 22.84 -11.69 4.72
N LEU A 62 24.10 -11.87 4.26
CA LEU A 62 24.52 -13.08 3.53
C LEU A 62 24.36 -14.36 4.37
N GLU A 63 24.67 -14.30 5.66
CA GLU A 63 24.44 -15.45 6.55
C GLU A 63 22.94 -15.77 6.71
N ARG A 64 22.08 -14.78 6.69
CA ARG A 64 20.63 -14.97 6.73
C ARG A 64 20.11 -15.67 5.48
N PHE A 65 20.62 -15.32 4.30
CA PHE A 65 20.26 -16.02 3.05
C PHE A 65 20.71 -17.48 3.08
N LYS A 66 21.92 -17.77 3.55
CA LYS A 66 22.41 -19.15 3.71
C LYS A 66 21.58 -19.95 4.70
N SER A 67 21.07 -19.32 5.74
CA SER A 67 20.21 -19.99 6.74
C SER A 67 18.81 -20.30 6.19
N ALA A 68 18.33 -19.60 5.18
CA ALA A 68 17.02 -19.80 4.57
C ALA A 68 16.93 -21.16 3.85
N ALA A 69 18.02 -21.55 3.15
CA ALA A 69 18.17 -22.87 2.57
C ALA A 69 19.67 -23.15 2.37
N PRO A 70 20.15 -24.33 2.82
CA PRO A 70 21.59 -24.67 2.82
C PRO A 70 22.19 -24.79 1.41
N ASN A 71 21.38 -24.89 0.38
CA ASN A 71 21.78 -25.03 -1.01
C ASN A 71 21.63 -23.72 -1.83
N ILE A 72 21.58 -22.54 -1.20
CA ILE A 72 21.58 -21.26 -1.90
C ILE A 72 23.00 -20.89 -2.32
N GLU A 73 23.17 -20.57 -3.61
CA GLU A 73 24.38 -19.98 -4.20
C GLU A 73 24.03 -18.55 -4.65
N LEU A 74 24.50 -17.54 -3.91
CA LEU A 74 24.28 -16.14 -4.24
C LEU A 74 25.39 -15.64 -5.16
N ILE A 75 25.01 -15.17 -6.34
CA ILE A 75 25.88 -14.61 -7.38
C ILE A 75 25.70 -13.11 -7.39
N VAL A 76 26.60 -12.38 -6.75
CA VAL A 76 26.59 -10.91 -6.71
C VAL A 76 27.47 -10.37 -7.84
N VAL A 77 26.91 -9.54 -8.71
CA VAL A 77 27.60 -8.93 -9.84
C VAL A 77 27.61 -7.42 -9.71
N LYS A 78 28.61 -6.76 -10.33
CA LYS A 78 28.81 -5.31 -10.19
C LYS A 78 28.40 -4.51 -11.43
N THR A 79 28.24 -5.17 -12.56
CA THR A 79 27.97 -4.47 -13.84
C THR A 79 26.81 -5.13 -14.60
N PRO A 80 26.07 -4.37 -15.41
CA PRO A 80 25.04 -4.92 -16.29
C PRO A 80 25.57 -5.97 -17.28
N ALA A 81 26.80 -5.82 -17.76
CA ALA A 81 27.43 -6.78 -18.66
C ALA A 81 27.69 -8.12 -17.96
N GLU A 82 28.19 -8.09 -16.73
CA GLU A 82 28.40 -9.28 -15.92
C GLU A 82 27.05 -9.94 -15.56
N PHE A 83 26.04 -9.13 -15.23
CA PHE A 83 24.69 -9.63 -14.97
C PHE A 83 24.16 -10.46 -16.14
N ARG A 84 24.19 -9.92 -17.36
CA ARG A 84 23.75 -10.62 -18.58
C ARG A 84 24.57 -11.89 -18.86
N LYS A 85 25.88 -11.84 -18.62
CA LYS A 85 26.76 -13.00 -18.79
C LYS A 85 26.40 -14.15 -17.85
N ARG A 86 26.00 -13.85 -16.61
CA ARG A 86 25.68 -14.84 -15.58
C ARG A 86 24.20 -15.26 -15.60
N LEU A 87 23.33 -14.53 -16.31
CA LEU A 87 21.90 -14.77 -16.32
C LEU A 87 21.49 -16.20 -16.75
N PRO A 88 22.14 -16.86 -17.72
CA PRO A 88 21.82 -18.26 -18.06
C PRO A 88 22.03 -19.28 -16.93
N GLU A 89 22.85 -18.94 -15.93
CA GLU A 89 23.13 -19.80 -14.78
C GLU A 89 22.08 -19.62 -13.66
N ALA A 90 21.34 -18.50 -13.67
CA ALA A 90 20.43 -18.12 -12.59
C ALA A 90 19.11 -18.90 -12.64
N GLU A 91 18.66 -19.35 -11.50
CA GLU A 91 17.31 -19.89 -11.27
C GLU A 91 16.38 -18.81 -10.68
N VAL A 92 16.96 -17.91 -9.88
CA VAL A 92 16.27 -16.77 -9.25
C VAL A 92 17.03 -15.48 -9.55
N VAL A 93 16.30 -14.39 -9.74
CA VAL A 93 16.87 -13.04 -9.89
C VAL A 93 16.33 -12.14 -8.79
N PHE A 94 17.21 -11.50 -8.01
CA PHE A 94 16.85 -10.38 -7.16
C PHE A 94 17.15 -9.08 -7.89
N GLY A 95 16.09 -8.41 -8.35
CA GLY A 95 16.16 -7.22 -9.21
C GLY A 95 15.04 -7.21 -10.24
N THR A 96 15.36 -6.81 -11.46
CA THR A 96 14.41 -6.75 -12.59
C THR A 96 15.03 -7.33 -13.84
N LEU A 97 14.18 -7.79 -14.76
CA LEU A 97 14.56 -8.18 -16.13
C LEU A 97 13.86 -7.26 -17.14
N THR A 98 14.49 -7.09 -18.27
CA THR A 98 13.92 -6.45 -19.46
C THR A 98 13.63 -7.48 -20.55
N GLY A 99 12.85 -7.12 -21.57
CA GLY A 99 12.64 -7.97 -22.75
C GLY A 99 13.95 -8.42 -23.39
N ALA A 100 14.97 -7.55 -23.43
CA ALA A 100 16.30 -7.87 -23.94
C ALA A 100 17.05 -8.94 -23.12
N ASP A 101 16.69 -9.16 -21.87
CA ASP A 101 17.31 -10.14 -20.99
C ASP A 101 16.64 -11.52 -21.12
N LEU A 102 15.39 -11.59 -21.59
CA LEU A 102 14.61 -12.84 -21.65
C LEU A 102 15.26 -13.98 -22.46
N PRO A 103 15.91 -13.71 -23.61
CA PRO A 103 16.60 -14.76 -24.37
C PRO A 103 17.73 -15.44 -23.59
N ALA A 104 18.36 -14.74 -22.65
CA ALA A 104 19.42 -15.27 -21.78
C ALA A 104 18.87 -15.85 -20.46
N ALA A 105 17.66 -15.50 -20.07
CA ALA A 105 17.02 -15.94 -18.81
C ALA A 105 16.40 -17.36 -18.91
N THR A 106 17.08 -18.29 -19.60
CA THR A 106 16.52 -19.60 -19.98
C THR A 106 16.19 -20.50 -18.76
N ASN A 107 16.89 -20.33 -17.65
CA ASN A 107 16.70 -21.09 -16.42
C ASN A 107 15.93 -20.32 -15.33
N VAL A 108 15.68 -19.01 -15.52
CA VAL A 108 15.04 -18.19 -14.51
C VAL A 108 13.57 -18.60 -14.31
N LYS A 109 13.21 -18.92 -13.09
CA LYS A 109 11.85 -19.33 -12.68
C LYS A 109 11.13 -18.22 -11.91
N TRP A 110 11.89 -17.39 -11.19
CA TRP A 110 11.35 -16.39 -10.30
C TRP A 110 12.23 -15.13 -10.27
N VAL A 111 11.56 -13.97 -10.29
CA VAL A 111 12.17 -12.65 -10.07
C VAL A 111 11.55 -12.04 -8.81
N GLN A 112 12.39 -11.61 -7.89
CA GLN A 112 12.03 -10.79 -6.73
C GLN A 112 12.37 -9.34 -7.04
N ALA A 113 11.36 -8.51 -7.32
CA ALA A 113 11.56 -7.07 -7.54
C ALA A 113 11.91 -6.35 -6.23
N GLY A 114 12.82 -5.39 -6.27
CA GLY A 114 13.27 -4.62 -5.10
C GLY A 114 12.30 -3.50 -4.66
N ASN A 115 11.20 -3.29 -5.38
CA ASN A 115 10.18 -2.26 -5.12
C ASN A 115 8.79 -2.89 -4.92
N ALA A 116 7.88 -2.12 -4.34
CA ALA A 116 6.48 -2.53 -4.22
C ALA A 116 5.70 -2.31 -5.52
N GLY A 117 5.95 -1.20 -6.24
CA GLY A 117 5.33 -0.91 -7.52
C GLY A 117 5.99 -1.69 -8.65
N VAL A 118 5.18 -2.14 -9.62
CA VAL A 118 5.63 -2.92 -10.78
C VAL A 118 5.23 -2.27 -12.10
N GLU A 119 4.60 -1.10 -12.06
CA GLU A 119 4.09 -0.36 -13.21
C GLU A 119 5.18 0.14 -14.17
N THR A 120 6.42 0.24 -13.70
CA THR A 120 7.58 0.66 -14.49
C THR A 120 8.39 -0.50 -15.05
N LEU A 121 7.99 -1.75 -14.75
CA LEU A 121 8.68 -2.92 -15.25
C LEU A 121 8.43 -3.08 -16.75
N ASP A 122 9.43 -3.65 -17.42
CA ASP A 122 9.40 -3.88 -18.86
C ASP A 122 8.18 -4.72 -19.28
N ARG A 123 7.52 -4.29 -20.36
CA ARG A 123 6.28 -4.91 -20.83
C ARG A 123 6.48 -6.36 -21.29
N GLU A 124 7.57 -6.66 -21.96
CA GLU A 124 7.85 -8.02 -22.42
C GLU A 124 8.11 -8.94 -21.24
N PHE A 125 8.86 -8.46 -20.23
CA PHE A 125 9.02 -9.19 -19.00
C PHE A 125 7.67 -9.43 -18.30
N MET A 126 6.78 -8.43 -18.23
CA MET A 126 5.46 -8.56 -17.60
C MET A 126 4.55 -9.58 -18.33
N THR A 127 4.76 -9.84 -19.63
CA THR A 127 4.05 -10.88 -20.38
C THR A 127 4.72 -12.25 -20.35
N SER A 128 5.94 -12.35 -19.82
CA SER A 128 6.68 -13.62 -19.71
C SER A 128 6.07 -14.56 -18.67
N PRO A 129 6.34 -15.89 -18.76
CA PRO A 129 5.85 -16.85 -17.79
C PRO A 129 6.64 -16.87 -16.47
N ILE A 130 7.74 -16.12 -16.35
CA ILE A 130 8.58 -16.06 -15.14
C ILE A 130 7.75 -15.49 -13.99
N ALA A 131 7.72 -16.17 -12.85
CA ALA A 131 7.03 -15.68 -11.66
C ALA A 131 7.66 -14.38 -11.15
N LEU A 132 6.82 -13.46 -10.66
CA LEU A 132 7.24 -12.17 -10.12
C LEU A 132 6.69 -12.00 -8.70
N THR A 133 7.55 -11.60 -7.79
CA THR A 133 7.16 -11.10 -6.46
C THR A 133 7.71 -9.70 -6.25
N ASN A 134 7.07 -8.93 -5.39
CA ASN A 134 7.47 -7.56 -5.09
C ASN A 134 7.64 -7.32 -3.57
N MET A 135 8.04 -6.11 -3.20
CA MET A 135 8.23 -5.68 -1.81
C MET A 135 6.96 -5.06 -1.20
N ALA A 136 5.77 -5.48 -1.65
CA ALA A 136 4.53 -5.00 -1.05
C ALA A 136 4.51 -5.27 0.47
N ARG A 137 3.85 -4.39 1.24
CA ARG A 137 3.74 -4.41 2.71
C ARG A 137 4.99 -4.00 3.48
N THR A 138 6.21 -4.14 2.94
CA THR A 138 7.46 -3.85 3.67
C THR A 138 7.63 -2.36 4.00
N PHE A 139 7.05 -1.48 3.19
CA PHE A 139 7.09 -0.02 3.38
C PHE A 139 5.95 0.53 4.25
N ALA A 140 4.92 -0.27 4.48
CA ALA A 140 3.68 0.17 5.13
C ALA A 140 3.89 0.80 6.52
N PRO A 141 4.77 0.30 7.41
CA PRO A 141 4.98 0.92 8.71
C PRO A 141 5.38 2.40 8.62
N ALA A 142 6.42 2.74 7.86
CA ALA A 142 6.89 4.11 7.73
C ALA A 142 5.89 5.01 6.97
N ILE A 143 5.32 4.52 5.86
CA ILE A 143 4.31 5.27 5.08
C ILE A 143 3.13 5.66 5.95
N THR A 144 2.62 4.75 6.77
CA THR A 144 1.43 5.02 7.59
C THR A 144 1.74 5.90 8.80
N GLU A 145 2.98 5.95 9.28
CA GLU A 145 3.45 6.93 10.26
C GLU A 145 3.49 8.33 9.66
N THR A 146 4.08 8.47 8.47
CA THR A 146 4.08 9.73 7.73
C THR A 146 2.66 10.21 7.44
N ALA A 147 1.75 9.31 7.02
CA ALA A 147 0.35 9.63 6.77
C ALA A 147 -0.35 10.21 8.01
N MET A 148 -0.19 9.54 9.16
CA MET A 148 -0.76 10.05 10.42
C MET A 148 -0.08 11.36 10.86
N GLY A 149 1.24 11.48 10.66
CA GLY A 149 1.97 12.73 10.91
C GLY A 149 1.44 13.89 10.08
N MET A 150 1.24 13.72 8.77
CA MET A 150 0.64 14.72 7.89
C MET A 150 -0.78 15.10 8.33
N LEU A 151 -1.61 14.09 8.62
CA LEU A 151 -2.98 14.31 9.07
C LEU A 151 -3.01 15.10 10.39
N LEU A 152 -2.18 14.75 11.36
CA LEU A 152 -2.08 15.48 12.64
C LEU A 152 -1.52 16.89 12.47
N CYS A 153 -0.54 17.11 11.59
CA CYS A 153 -0.06 18.44 11.26
C CYS A 153 -1.18 19.36 10.74
N LEU A 154 -2.08 18.82 9.93
CA LEU A 154 -3.24 19.54 9.39
C LEU A 154 -4.33 19.74 10.45
N THR A 155 -4.79 18.63 11.06
CA THR A 155 -5.95 18.64 11.96
C THR A 155 -5.69 19.36 13.28
N ARG A 156 -4.41 19.45 13.72
CA ARG A 156 -4.00 20.16 14.95
C ARG A 156 -3.44 21.55 14.68
N GLY A 157 -3.52 22.04 13.43
CA GLY A 157 -3.06 23.35 13.03
C GLY A 157 -1.54 23.54 13.12
N ILE A 158 -0.76 22.46 13.24
CA ILE A 158 0.70 22.54 13.39
C ILE A 158 1.32 23.20 12.17
N SER A 159 1.00 22.69 10.97
CA SER A 159 1.53 23.21 9.71
C SER A 159 0.90 24.53 9.29
N THR A 160 -0.39 24.73 9.56
CA THR A 160 -1.15 25.89 9.06
C THR A 160 -1.03 27.12 9.97
N HIS A 161 -0.85 26.93 11.27
CA HIS A 161 -0.84 28.01 12.25
C HIS A 161 0.48 28.15 13.01
N TYR A 162 0.98 27.05 13.61
CA TYR A 162 2.08 27.15 14.57
C TYR A 162 3.44 27.23 13.90
N VAL A 163 3.75 26.39 12.91
CA VAL A 163 5.02 26.46 12.19
C VAL A 163 5.25 27.83 11.54
N PRO A 164 4.27 28.47 10.87
CA PRO A 164 4.43 29.83 10.38
C PRO A 164 4.65 30.88 11.49
N GLN A 165 4.07 30.71 12.68
CA GLN A 165 4.34 31.59 13.81
C GLN A 165 5.78 31.45 14.29
N PHE A 166 6.28 30.21 14.44
CA PHE A 166 7.67 29.97 14.85
C PHE A 166 8.68 30.58 13.89
N ALA A 167 8.39 30.53 12.58
CA ALA A 167 9.24 31.20 11.58
C ALA A 167 9.34 32.71 11.79
N ARG A 168 8.28 33.34 12.37
CA ARG A 168 8.26 34.76 12.75
C ARG A 168 8.67 35.03 14.20
N ARG A 169 9.15 34.01 14.93
CA ARG A 169 9.49 34.05 16.38
C ARG A 169 8.28 34.46 17.24
N GLU A 170 7.10 34.05 16.87
CA GLU A 170 5.85 34.26 17.60
C GLU A 170 5.38 32.97 18.24
N MET A 171 4.68 33.08 19.39
CA MET A 171 3.98 31.98 20.04
C MET A 171 2.70 32.54 20.65
N LYS A 172 1.66 32.62 19.83
CA LYS A 172 0.36 33.17 20.24
C LYS A 172 -0.71 32.08 20.19
N PRO A 173 -1.60 32.00 21.16
CA PRO A 173 -2.76 31.12 21.06
C PRO A 173 -3.57 31.44 19.81
N VAL A 174 -4.07 30.40 19.16
CA VAL A 174 -5.07 30.57 18.09
C VAL A 174 -6.34 31.09 18.73
N GLY A 175 -6.87 32.22 18.24
CA GLY A 175 -8.12 32.78 18.79
C GLY A 175 -9.30 31.82 18.63
N THR A 176 -10.33 31.99 19.46
CA THR A 176 -11.52 31.10 19.52
C THR A 176 -12.19 30.84 18.16
N ALA A 177 -12.18 31.85 17.26
CA ALA A 177 -12.71 31.68 15.91
C ALA A 177 -11.88 30.69 15.05
N LYS A 178 -10.57 30.55 15.32
CA LYS A 178 -9.66 29.64 14.61
C LYS A 178 -9.48 28.31 15.35
N SER A 179 -9.90 28.18 16.60
CA SER A 179 -9.92 26.89 17.32
C SER A 179 -10.91 25.90 16.69
N ALA A 180 -11.89 26.41 15.93
CA ALA A 180 -12.79 25.58 15.13
C ALA A 180 -12.07 24.81 14.00
N ASP A 181 -10.86 25.26 13.61
CA ASP A 181 -10.02 24.57 12.62
C ASP A 181 -9.23 23.39 13.24
N HIS A 182 -9.22 23.26 14.57
CA HIS A 182 -8.61 22.13 15.25
C HIS A 182 -9.61 20.96 15.31
N VAL A 183 -9.31 19.90 14.60
CA VAL A 183 -10.17 18.73 14.46
C VAL A 183 -9.62 17.59 15.29
N GLU A 184 -10.46 16.96 16.14
CA GLU A 184 -10.16 15.69 16.77
C GLU A 184 -10.48 14.54 15.83
N LEU A 185 -9.62 13.52 15.80
CA LEU A 185 -9.82 12.34 14.95
C LEU A 185 -10.77 11.31 15.55
N ALA A 186 -10.91 11.29 16.88
CA ALA A 186 -11.82 10.37 17.58
C ALA A 186 -13.26 10.51 17.05
N GLY A 187 -13.87 9.38 16.71
CA GLY A 187 -15.22 9.33 16.13
C GLY A 187 -15.33 9.78 14.66
N LYS A 188 -14.25 10.25 14.02
CA LYS A 188 -14.24 10.59 12.61
C LYS A 188 -14.14 9.35 11.73
N THR A 189 -14.58 9.45 10.48
CA THR A 189 -14.55 8.34 9.52
C THR A 189 -13.38 8.52 8.54
N MET A 190 -12.53 7.50 8.44
CA MET A 190 -11.48 7.40 7.42
C MET A 190 -11.94 6.44 6.32
N GLY A 191 -11.98 6.90 5.07
CA GLY A 191 -12.24 6.09 3.89
C GLY A 191 -10.93 5.76 3.18
N ILE A 192 -10.64 4.48 2.96
CA ILE A 192 -9.39 4.03 2.34
C ILE A 192 -9.70 3.34 1.01
N VAL A 193 -9.09 3.81 -0.06
CA VAL A 193 -9.14 3.17 -1.38
C VAL A 193 -7.87 2.34 -1.56
N GLY A 194 -8.03 1.02 -1.59
CA GLY A 194 -6.94 0.04 -1.58
C GLY A 194 -6.61 -0.43 -0.16
N MET A 195 -7.04 -1.65 0.17
CA MET A 195 -6.84 -2.28 1.49
C MET A 195 -5.63 -3.23 1.50
N GLY A 196 -4.63 -2.95 0.66
CA GLY A 196 -3.35 -3.65 0.62
C GLY A 196 -2.49 -3.39 1.87
N GLY A 197 -1.16 -3.48 1.74
CA GLY A 197 -0.24 -3.29 2.87
C GLY A 197 -0.36 -1.94 3.56
N ILE A 198 -0.41 -0.84 2.79
CA ILE A 198 -0.57 0.52 3.31
C ILE A 198 -1.96 0.67 3.95
N GLY A 199 -3.02 0.37 3.18
CA GLY A 199 -4.39 0.61 3.64
C GLY A 199 -4.74 -0.18 4.91
N SER A 200 -4.42 -1.46 4.98
CA SER A 200 -4.70 -2.29 6.16
C SER A 200 -3.91 -1.86 7.41
N THR A 201 -2.63 -1.46 7.22
CA THR A 201 -1.81 -0.96 8.33
C THR A 201 -2.32 0.38 8.84
N LEU A 202 -2.69 1.30 7.93
CA LEU A 202 -3.27 2.59 8.28
C LEU A 202 -4.63 2.42 8.97
N ALA A 203 -5.48 1.53 8.46
CA ALA A 203 -6.77 1.21 9.05
C ALA A 203 -6.63 0.79 10.52
N ARG A 204 -5.71 -0.14 10.81
CA ARG A 204 -5.45 -0.57 12.19
C ARG A 204 -4.95 0.57 13.07
N ARG A 205 -4.04 1.41 12.57
CA ARG A 205 -3.50 2.56 13.34
C ARG A 205 -4.55 3.62 13.60
N ALA A 206 -5.35 3.96 12.60
CA ALA A 206 -6.43 4.93 12.73
C ALA A 206 -7.53 4.45 13.69
N HIS A 207 -7.91 3.18 13.59
CA HIS A 207 -8.93 2.59 14.47
C HIS A 207 -8.41 2.42 15.91
N CYS A 208 -7.29 1.72 16.11
CA CYS A 208 -6.81 1.36 17.45
C CYS A 208 -6.10 2.51 18.17
N GLY A 209 -5.51 3.48 17.45
CA GLY A 209 -4.72 4.55 18.06
C GLY A 209 -5.44 5.90 18.13
N PHE A 210 -6.49 6.09 17.34
CA PHE A 210 -7.21 7.38 17.24
C PHE A 210 -8.72 7.23 17.27
N ASP A 211 -9.25 6.07 17.63
CA ASP A 211 -10.68 5.78 17.75
C ASP A 211 -11.50 6.18 16.50
N MET A 212 -10.88 6.08 15.32
CA MET A 212 -11.55 6.39 14.05
C MET A 212 -12.40 5.22 13.59
N ARG A 213 -13.53 5.51 12.96
CA ARG A 213 -14.27 4.55 12.15
C ARG A 213 -13.56 4.43 10.80
N VAL A 214 -13.18 3.22 10.41
CA VAL A 214 -12.54 3.00 9.11
C VAL A 214 -13.47 2.24 8.17
N VAL A 215 -13.58 2.73 6.94
CA VAL A 215 -14.30 2.08 5.84
C VAL A 215 -13.38 2.04 4.61
N GLY A 216 -13.65 1.17 3.64
CA GLY A 216 -12.77 1.13 2.48
C GLY A 216 -13.31 0.36 1.30
N THR A 217 -12.54 0.45 0.19
CA THR A 217 -12.77 -0.35 -1.02
C THR A 217 -11.49 -1.06 -1.43
N ASP A 218 -11.62 -2.27 -1.97
CA ASP A 218 -10.53 -2.99 -2.63
C ASP A 218 -11.06 -3.75 -3.84
N ALA A 219 -10.25 -3.83 -4.90
CA ALA A 219 -10.60 -4.57 -6.11
C ALA A 219 -10.41 -6.09 -5.94
N LYS A 220 -9.51 -6.51 -5.04
CA LYS A 220 -9.30 -7.92 -4.74
C LYS A 220 -10.23 -8.36 -3.62
N PRO A 221 -11.01 -9.43 -3.81
CA PRO A 221 -11.78 -10.03 -2.72
C PRO A 221 -10.84 -10.43 -1.57
N MET A 222 -11.12 -9.94 -0.38
CA MET A 222 -10.33 -10.25 0.81
C MET A 222 -11.23 -10.27 2.05
N PRO A 223 -10.86 -11.01 3.10
CA PRO A 223 -11.54 -10.91 4.39
C PRO A 223 -11.45 -9.48 4.92
N ARG A 224 -12.56 -8.96 5.42
CA ARG A 224 -12.60 -7.63 6.05
C ARG A 224 -11.75 -7.65 7.34
N PRO A 225 -10.73 -6.77 7.46
CA PRO A 225 -9.96 -6.66 8.71
C PRO A 225 -10.83 -6.18 9.89
N ASP A 226 -10.55 -6.62 11.11
CA ASP A 226 -11.31 -6.26 12.31
C ASP A 226 -11.33 -4.74 12.57
N SER A 227 -10.27 -4.03 12.18
CA SER A 227 -10.16 -2.58 12.28
C SER A 227 -10.96 -1.80 11.21
N VAL A 228 -11.65 -2.49 10.31
CA VAL A 228 -12.43 -1.90 9.21
C VAL A 228 -13.90 -2.20 9.43
N ALA A 229 -14.74 -1.18 9.55
CA ALA A 229 -16.17 -1.33 9.80
C ALA A 229 -16.92 -1.84 8.56
N GLU A 230 -16.54 -1.34 7.37
CA GLU A 230 -17.12 -1.74 6.09
C GLU A 230 -16.04 -1.85 5.02
N LEU A 231 -16.06 -2.92 4.23
CA LEU A 231 -15.17 -3.14 3.10
C LEU A 231 -16.00 -3.62 1.91
N HIS A 232 -15.92 -2.89 0.81
CA HIS A 232 -16.68 -3.13 -0.41
C HIS A 232 -15.77 -3.20 -1.64
N ASP A 233 -16.33 -3.59 -2.77
CA ASP A 233 -15.69 -3.49 -4.08
C ASP A 233 -15.62 -2.01 -4.56
N PRO A 234 -14.86 -1.70 -5.63
CA PRO A 234 -14.68 -0.33 -6.11
C PRO A 234 -15.96 0.41 -6.53
N SER A 235 -17.05 -0.29 -6.83
CA SER A 235 -18.32 0.37 -7.21
C SER A 235 -18.91 1.23 -6.09
N TRP A 236 -18.58 0.90 -4.84
CA TRP A 236 -19.01 1.66 -3.66
C TRP A 236 -18.25 2.96 -3.43
N PHE A 237 -17.18 3.23 -4.18
CA PHE A 237 -16.31 4.39 -3.98
C PHE A 237 -17.07 5.72 -3.89
N MET A 238 -17.93 6.03 -4.86
CA MET A 238 -18.68 7.28 -4.86
C MET A 238 -19.77 7.37 -3.78
N THR A 239 -20.20 6.26 -3.23
CA THR A 239 -21.08 6.22 -2.05
C THR A 239 -20.29 6.51 -0.77
N MET A 240 -19.04 6.06 -0.68
CA MET A 240 -18.14 6.28 0.47
C MET A 240 -17.70 7.74 0.57
N VAL A 241 -17.33 8.39 -0.55
CA VAL A 241 -16.68 9.71 -0.57
C VAL A 241 -17.42 10.78 0.26
N PRO A 242 -18.74 10.99 0.17
CA PRO A 242 -19.40 12.04 0.94
C PRO A 242 -19.55 11.72 2.45
N GLN A 243 -19.27 10.50 2.85
CA GLN A 243 -19.45 10.05 4.24
C GLN A 243 -18.20 10.24 5.09
N VAL A 244 -17.01 10.36 4.47
CA VAL A 244 -15.73 10.30 5.18
C VAL A 244 -15.21 11.69 5.53
N ASP A 245 -14.46 11.75 6.63
CA ASP A 245 -13.75 12.95 7.10
C ASP A 245 -12.28 12.95 6.64
N VAL A 246 -11.75 11.77 6.30
CA VAL A 246 -10.43 11.58 5.69
C VAL A 246 -10.57 10.60 4.53
N LEU A 247 -10.15 10.97 3.33
CA LEU A 247 -10.12 10.10 2.16
C LEU A 247 -8.67 9.77 1.81
N VAL A 248 -8.36 8.49 1.68
CA VAL A 248 -6.98 8.00 1.49
C VAL A 248 -6.84 7.26 0.16
N ALA A 249 -5.88 7.69 -0.66
CA ALA A 249 -5.44 7.01 -1.87
C ALA A 249 -4.28 6.06 -1.53
N ALA A 250 -4.57 4.75 -1.43
CA ALA A 250 -3.61 3.68 -1.11
C ALA A 250 -3.66 2.52 -2.14
N ALA A 251 -4.42 2.68 -3.21
CA ALA A 251 -4.51 1.71 -4.31
C ALA A 251 -3.25 1.75 -5.20
N PRO A 252 -2.93 0.69 -5.96
CA PRO A 252 -1.93 0.72 -7.01
C PRO A 252 -2.39 1.59 -8.18
N HIS A 253 -1.43 2.09 -8.98
CA HIS A 253 -1.74 2.71 -10.26
C HIS A 253 -2.04 1.62 -11.30
N THR A 254 -3.20 1.72 -11.90
CA THR A 254 -3.69 0.89 -13.01
C THR A 254 -4.55 1.74 -13.93
N PRO A 255 -4.89 1.31 -15.15
CA PRO A 255 -5.83 2.03 -16.00
C PRO A 255 -7.17 2.35 -15.33
N ALA A 256 -7.63 1.50 -14.41
CA ALA A 256 -8.89 1.70 -13.69
C ALA A 256 -8.79 2.71 -12.54
N THR A 257 -7.59 2.96 -12.02
CA THR A 257 -7.36 3.88 -10.89
C THR A 257 -6.74 5.21 -11.33
N GLU A 258 -6.34 5.33 -12.59
CA GLU A 258 -5.76 6.56 -13.12
C GLU A 258 -6.75 7.72 -12.99
N ARG A 259 -6.29 8.81 -12.34
CA ARG A 259 -7.09 10.03 -12.07
C ARG A 259 -8.48 9.76 -11.48
N MET A 260 -8.63 8.67 -10.73
CA MET A 260 -9.90 8.35 -10.09
C MET A 260 -10.30 9.42 -9.05
N PHE A 261 -9.32 10.07 -8.39
CA PHE A 261 -9.56 11.21 -7.49
C PHE A 261 -9.51 12.50 -8.30
N ASN A 262 -10.60 12.81 -8.96
CA ASN A 262 -10.78 13.96 -9.84
C ASN A 262 -11.65 15.07 -9.22
N GLU A 263 -11.94 16.14 -9.97
CA GLU A 263 -12.77 17.25 -9.50
C GLU A 263 -14.12 16.81 -8.94
N LYS A 264 -14.79 15.84 -9.59
CA LYS A 264 -16.09 15.32 -9.12
C LYS A 264 -15.96 14.71 -7.73
N VAL A 265 -14.87 13.97 -7.49
CA VAL A 265 -14.61 13.36 -6.18
C VAL A 265 -14.34 14.43 -5.14
N PHE A 266 -13.45 15.38 -5.39
CA PHE A 266 -13.13 16.44 -4.43
C PHE A 266 -14.35 17.31 -4.10
N ARG A 267 -15.22 17.61 -5.07
CA ARG A 267 -16.49 18.31 -4.83
C ARG A 267 -17.52 17.50 -4.05
N SER A 268 -17.42 16.17 -4.08
CA SER A 268 -18.32 15.28 -3.33
C SER A 268 -17.87 15.05 -1.89
N MET A 269 -16.64 15.42 -1.54
CA MET A 269 -16.13 15.35 -0.17
C MET A 269 -16.78 16.38 0.74
N LYS A 270 -16.75 16.15 2.04
CA LYS A 270 -17.12 17.18 3.03
C LYS A 270 -16.12 18.34 2.95
N LYS A 271 -16.59 19.59 3.09
CA LYS A 271 -15.70 20.77 3.15
C LYS A 271 -14.69 20.71 4.31
N THR A 272 -15.00 19.92 5.34
CA THR A 272 -14.13 19.67 6.50
C THR A 272 -13.22 18.45 6.33
N ALA A 273 -13.30 17.74 5.20
CA ALA A 273 -12.54 16.51 4.97
C ALA A 273 -11.10 16.80 4.50
N TYR A 274 -10.23 15.82 4.76
CA TYR A 274 -8.83 15.81 4.34
C TYR A 274 -8.58 14.71 3.30
N PHE A 275 -7.66 14.97 2.37
CA PHE A 275 -7.22 13.98 1.38
C PHE A 275 -5.78 13.56 1.66
N LEU A 276 -5.48 12.25 1.63
CA LEU A 276 -4.12 11.71 1.78
C LEU A 276 -3.74 10.88 0.55
N ALA A 277 -2.64 11.23 -0.13
CA ALA A 277 -2.10 10.48 -1.26
C ALA A 277 -0.77 9.81 -0.86
N LEU A 278 -0.78 8.46 -0.78
CA LEU A 278 0.30 7.69 -0.17
C LEU A 278 0.89 6.63 -1.09
N SER A 279 0.29 6.35 -2.23
CA SER A 279 0.70 5.23 -3.10
C SER A 279 1.30 5.68 -4.42
N ARG A 280 0.51 6.33 -5.27
CA ARG A 280 0.95 6.84 -6.59
C ARG A 280 0.26 8.14 -6.93
N GLY A 281 1.04 9.08 -7.48
CA GLY A 281 0.52 10.38 -7.88
C GLY A 281 -0.47 10.34 -9.04
N MET A 282 -0.32 9.37 -9.94
CA MET A 282 -1.23 9.20 -11.08
C MET A 282 -2.67 8.86 -10.69
N LEU A 283 -2.96 8.58 -9.43
CA LEU A 283 -4.31 8.31 -8.94
C LEU A 283 -5.18 9.56 -8.86
N PHE A 284 -4.59 10.74 -8.75
CA PHE A 284 -5.35 11.98 -8.60
C PHE A 284 -5.00 13.02 -9.67
N ASP A 285 -5.98 13.88 -9.94
CA ASP A 285 -5.81 15.10 -10.74
C ASP A 285 -5.28 16.21 -9.83
N ASP A 286 -4.01 16.54 -9.98
CA ASP A 286 -3.29 17.49 -9.13
C ASP A 286 -3.81 18.93 -9.28
N LEU A 287 -4.19 19.34 -10.50
CA LEU A 287 -4.78 20.65 -10.72
C LEU A 287 -6.21 20.76 -10.15
N ALA A 288 -6.99 19.68 -10.20
CA ALA A 288 -8.28 19.63 -9.53
C ALA A 288 -8.11 19.69 -8.00
N LEU A 289 -7.09 19.01 -7.44
CA LEU A 289 -6.76 19.09 -6.02
C LEU A 289 -6.35 20.51 -5.62
N VAL A 290 -5.51 21.18 -6.41
CA VAL A 290 -5.13 22.59 -6.16
C VAL A 290 -6.35 23.49 -6.09
N ARG A 291 -7.31 23.33 -7.02
CA ARG A 291 -8.58 24.07 -6.97
C ARG A 291 -9.38 23.74 -5.72
N ALA A 292 -9.48 22.46 -5.37
CA ALA A 292 -10.19 22.02 -4.18
C ALA A 292 -9.64 22.66 -2.89
N LEU A 293 -8.32 22.76 -2.79
CA LEU A 293 -7.62 23.38 -1.66
C LEU A 293 -7.81 24.93 -1.63
N LYS A 294 -7.65 25.59 -2.78
CA LYS A 294 -7.75 27.06 -2.88
C LYS A 294 -9.18 27.57 -2.74
N GLU A 295 -10.16 26.83 -3.26
CA GLU A 295 -11.58 27.20 -3.21
C GLU A 295 -12.31 26.61 -1.98
N GLY A 296 -11.61 25.84 -1.13
CA GLY A 296 -12.18 25.31 0.11
C GLY A 296 -13.24 24.21 -0.12
N TRP A 297 -13.08 23.38 -1.15
CA TRP A 297 -13.94 22.20 -1.32
C TRP A 297 -13.60 21.13 -0.29
N ILE A 298 -12.31 21.09 0.14
CA ILE A 298 -11.80 20.25 1.22
C ILE A 298 -10.95 21.09 2.17
N ALA A 299 -10.76 20.61 3.40
CA ALA A 299 -10.02 21.33 4.44
C ALA A 299 -8.50 21.32 4.22
N GLY A 300 -7.95 20.23 3.67
CA GLY A 300 -6.51 20.13 3.44
C GLY A 300 -6.11 18.80 2.82
N ALA A 301 -4.80 18.66 2.49
CA ALA A 301 -4.25 17.43 1.94
C ALA A 301 -2.86 17.11 2.49
N GLY A 302 -2.55 15.80 2.61
CA GLY A 302 -1.23 15.26 2.86
C GLY A 302 -0.77 14.43 1.65
N LEU A 303 0.38 14.79 1.07
CA LEU A 303 0.83 14.21 -0.20
C LEU A 303 2.26 13.70 -0.07
N ASP A 304 2.48 12.42 -0.29
CA ASP A 304 3.83 11.85 -0.44
C ASP A 304 4.19 11.65 -1.91
N VAL A 305 3.19 11.65 -2.80
CA VAL A 305 3.35 11.31 -4.22
C VAL A 305 2.71 12.37 -5.12
N PHE A 306 3.22 12.48 -6.36
CA PHE A 306 2.75 13.45 -7.36
C PHE A 306 2.68 12.80 -8.75
N PRO A 307 1.81 13.29 -9.67
CA PRO A 307 1.77 12.78 -11.05
C PRO A 307 3.11 12.98 -11.80
N VAL A 308 3.82 14.06 -11.48
CA VAL A 308 5.20 14.33 -11.94
C VAL A 308 6.07 14.48 -10.71
N GLU A 309 7.14 13.70 -10.62
CA GLU A 309 8.05 13.67 -9.47
C GLU A 309 9.49 13.97 -9.88
N PRO A 310 10.14 15.01 -9.30
CA PRO A 310 9.55 16.00 -8.40
C PRO A 310 8.60 16.95 -9.16
N PRO A 311 7.57 17.50 -8.50
CA PRO A 311 6.73 18.53 -9.11
C PRO A 311 7.60 19.75 -9.45
N PRO A 312 7.39 20.41 -10.63
CA PRO A 312 8.16 21.59 -11.00
C PRO A 312 7.96 22.71 -9.99
N SER A 313 8.98 23.53 -9.75
CA SER A 313 8.94 24.62 -8.76
C SER A 313 7.84 25.66 -9.01
N THR A 314 7.32 25.72 -10.24
CA THR A 314 6.19 26.57 -10.64
C THR A 314 4.83 25.94 -10.40
N HIS A 315 4.78 24.70 -9.88
CA HIS A 315 3.52 24.00 -9.67
C HIS A 315 2.67 24.72 -8.59
N PRO A 316 1.38 25.02 -8.86
CA PRO A 316 0.56 25.85 -7.98
C PRO A 316 0.21 25.19 -6.63
N ILE A 317 0.58 23.93 -6.41
CA ILE A 317 0.45 23.24 -5.12
C ILE A 317 1.31 23.89 -4.03
N PHE A 318 2.47 24.45 -4.41
CA PHE A 318 3.38 25.13 -3.47
C PHE A 318 2.79 26.42 -2.88
N ASP A 319 1.75 26.97 -3.51
CA ASP A 319 1.02 28.15 -2.99
C ASP A 319 -0.08 27.76 -2.00
N CYS A 320 -0.43 26.49 -1.87
CA CYS A 320 -1.48 26.03 -0.97
C CYS A 320 -0.97 25.99 0.48
N LYS A 321 -1.67 26.68 1.38
CA LYS A 321 -1.28 26.76 2.81
C LYS A 321 -1.76 25.57 3.64
N ASN A 322 -2.75 24.84 3.13
CA ASN A 322 -3.42 23.70 3.76
C ASN A 322 -2.97 22.37 3.18
N VAL A 323 -1.69 22.27 2.84
CA VAL A 323 -1.07 21.04 2.35
C VAL A 323 0.20 20.72 3.13
N VAL A 324 0.46 19.45 3.38
CA VAL A 324 1.72 18.91 3.91
C VAL A 324 2.26 17.91 2.91
N MET A 325 3.53 18.05 2.53
CA MET A 325 4.12 17.27 1.44
C MET A 325 5.45 16.66 1.84
N THR A 326 5.72 15.45 1.31
CA THR A 326 7.04 14.80 1.32
C THR A 326 7.38 14.32 -0.10
N PRO A 327 8.67 14.25 -0.48
CA PRO A 327 9.07 13.96 -1.86
C PRO A 327 9.20 12.45 -2.12
N HIS A 328 8.10 11.70 -1.97
CA HIS A 328 8.01 10.24 -2.14
C HIS A 328 9.03 9.48 -1.25
N THR A 329 9.16 9.93 0.00
CA THR A 329 10.12 9.38 0.97
C THR A 329 9.46 8.78 2.21
N SER A 330 8.12 8.78 2.26
CA SER A 330 7.38 8.25 3.42
C SER A 330 7.69 6.79 3.76
N GLY A 331 8.16 6.02 2.76
CA GLY A 331 8.58 4.63 2.96
C GLY A 331 9.99 4.45 3.52
N TYR A 332 10.77 5.52 3.71
CA TYR A 332 12.15 5.45 4.19
C TYR A 332 12.20 5.33 5.72
N SER A 333 13.00 4.38 6.20
CA SER A 333 13.35 4.22 7.61
C SER A 333 14.61 3.36 7.73
N PRO A 334 15.38 3.46 8.81
CA PRO A 334 16.51 2.56 9.07
C PRO A 334 16.10 1.09 9.07
N ASP A 335 14.92 0.76 9.61
CA ASP A 335 14.41 -0.61 9.71
C ASP A 335 13.89 -1.18 8.39
N ARG A 336 13.81 -0.36 7.33
CA ARG A 336 13.31 -0.80 6.02
C ARG A 336 14.15 -1.94 5.46
N GLN A 337 15.48 -1.81 5.50
CA GLN A 337 16.39 -2.81 4.95
C GLN A 337 16.16 -4.18 5.61
N THR A 338 16.03 -4.21 6.92
CA THR A 338 15.74 -5.45 7.65
C THR A 338 14.48 -6.13 7.14
N ARG A 339 13.39 -5.38 6.92
CA ARG A 339 12.12 -5.94 6.40
C ARG A 339 12.21 -6.43 4.96
N LEU A 340 13.02 -5.77 4.12
CA LEU A 340 13.28 -6.24 2.75
C LEU A 340 14.00 -7.59 2.78
N ILE A 341 15.07 -7.69 3.57
CA ILE A 341 15.82 -8.93 3.74
C ILE A 341 14.97 -10.04 4.37
N ASP A 342 14.12 -9.71 5.35
CA ASP A 342 13.17 -10.68 5.95
C ASP A 342 12.28 -11.33 4.89
N LEU A 343 11.74 -10.52 3.96
CA LEU A 343 10.89 -11.00 2.87
C LEU A 343 11.68 -11.85 1.87
N ASP A 344 12.87 -11.40 1.49
CA ASP A 344 13.74 -12.13 0.57
C ASP A 344 14.13 -13.51 1.14
N VAL A 345 14.56 -13.55 2.39
CA VAL A 345 14.91 -14.78 3.13
C VAL A 345 13.71 -15.72 3.22
N GLU A 346 12.53 -15.21 3.59
CA GLU A 346 11.33 -16.03 3.69
C GLU A 346 10.87 -16.54 2.31
N ASN A 347 10.93 -15.73 1.26
CA ASN A 347 10.60 -16.20 -0.08
C ASN A 347 11.61 -17.22 -0.61
N LEU A 348 12.89 -17.10 -0.34
CA LEU A 348 13.89 -18.13 -0.68
C LEU A 348 13.63 -19.43 0.07
N ARG A 349 13.31 -19.35 1.35
CA ARG A 349 12.92 -20.53 2.14
C ARG A 349 11.68 -21.20 1.53
N ARG A 350 10.65 -20.42 1.18
CA ARG A 350 9.44 -20.94 0.53
C ARG A 350 9.75 -21.59 -0.81
N TYR A 351 10.56 -20.92 -1.62
CA TYR A 351 11.00 -21.43 -2.91
C TYR A 351 11.73 -22.76 -2.77
N SER A 352 12.65 -22.88 -1.82
CA SER A 352 13.45 -24.12 -1.60
C SER A 352 12.59 -25.32 -1.24
N ILE A 353 11.46 -25.14 -0.57
CA ILE A 353 10.55 -26.22 -0.15
C ILE A 353 9.31 -26.34 -1.05
N GLY A 354 9.23 -25.57 -2.14
CA GLY A 354 8.08 -25.56 -3.06
C GLY A 354 6.79 -24.99 -2.47
N ALA A 355 6.90 -24.14 -1.44
CA ALA A 355 5.75 -23.43 -0.88
C ALA A 355 5.41 -22.16 -1.70
N PRO A 356 4.14 -21.71 -1.70
CA PRO A 356 3.76 -20.48 -2.39
C PRO A 356 4.54 -19.27 -1.90
N LEU A 357 5.06 -18.45 -2.84
CA LEU A 357 5.79 -17.23 -2.53
C LEU A 357 4.84 -16.15 -1.99
N LEU A 358 5.36 -15.32 -1.09
CA LEU A 358 4.67 -14.13 -0.61
C LEU A 358 4.74 -13.00 -1.65
N ASN A 359 3.73 -12.14 -1.66
CA ASN A 359 3.65 -10.98 -2.54
C ASN A 359 3.81 -11.31 -4.04
N ALA A 360 3.27 -12.46 -4.47
CA ALA A 360 3.21 -12.79 -5.89
C ALA A 360 2.35 -11.77 -6.64
N VAL A 361 2.90 -11.26 -7.74
CA VAL A 361 2.28 -10.23 -8.56
C VAL A 361 1.39 -10.87 -9.62
N ASP A 362 0.16 -10.43 -9.71
CA ASP A 362 -0.68 -10.68 -10.89
C ASP A 362 -0.23 -9.74 -12.02
N LYS A 363 0.58 -10.27 -12.92
CA LYS A 363 1.15 -9.49 -14.03
C LYS A 363 0.08 -8.92 -14.98
N LYS A 364 -1.11 -9.54 -15.07
CA LYS A 364 -2.21 -9.04 -15.89
C LYS A 364 -2.94 -7.88 -15.21
N ALA A 365 -3.13 -7.98 -13.91
CA ALA A 365 -3.71 -6.91 -13.11
C ALA A 365 -2.72 -5.76 -12.87
N GLY A 366 -1.41 -6.01 -12.98
CA GLY A 366 -0.35 -5.02 -12.78
C GLY A 366 -0.01 -4.74 -11.30
N TYR A 367 -0.40 -5.64 -10.36
CA TYR A 367 -0.11 -5.47 -8.93
C TYR A 367 -0.26 -6.77 -8.13
#